data_4d63d8e8a5a6e113f40648519eb219e9
#
_entry.id   4d63d8e8a5a6e113f40648519eb219e9
#
_cell.length_a   1.000
_cell.length_b   1.000
_cell.length_c   1.000
_cell.angle_alpha   90.00
_cell.angle_beta   90.00
_cell.angle_gamma   90.00
#
_symmetry.space_group_name_H-M   'P 1'
#
loop_
_entity.id
_entity.type
_entity.pdbx_description
1 polymer ?
#
loop_
_entity_poly.entity_id
_entity_poly.type
_entity_poly.pdbx_seq_one_letter_code
_entity_poly.pdbx_strand_id
1 'polypeptide(L)'
;MGVVRSLASNHALRHAYCTETRPYNQGSRLTAFELVHDGLPATLITDSMAAALLARTETSVNAIVVGADRVAANGDTANKIGTYGLAVLAKHHGIKFLVAAPLTTIDLATPSGDAIVIEERPASEVTKIRGPLQENDATESLSLNTISIAAQGINVWNPAFDVTPSKLIDGIITEVGVAEKDLNGRFHLDVLFS
;
A
#
# COMPACT_ATOMS: atom_id res chain seq x y z
N MET A 1 3.47 3.27 -8.38
CA MET A 1 3.95 2.51 -9.56
C MET A 1 5.36 2.89 -10.01
N GLY A 2 5.86 4.14 -9.82
CA GLY A 2 7.20 4.57 -10.27
C GLY A 2 8.35 3.62 -9.96
N VAL A 3 8.48 3.16 -8.71
CA VAL A 3 9.52 2.21 -8.29
C VAL A 3 9.44 0.90 -9.11
N VAL A 4 8.23 0.35 -9.29
CA VAL A 4 8.04 -0.92 -10.03
C VAL A 4 8.43 -0.76 -11.50
N ARG A 5 8.03 0.36 -12.13
CA ARG A 5 8.43 0.71 -13.51
C ARG A 5 9.96 0.86 -13.65
N SER A 6 10.58 1.54 -12.70
CA SER A 6 12.05 1.69 -12.69
C SER A 6 12.76 0.34 -12.55
N LEU A 7 12.29 -0.54 -11.67
CA LEU A 7 12.85 -1.89 -11.55
C LEU A 7 12.68 -2.69 -12.84
N ALA A 8 11.53 -2.59 -13.49
CA ALA A 8 11.28 -3.26 -14.77
C ALA A 8 12.19 -2.74 -15.88
N SER A 9 12.32 -1.43 -16.02
CA SER A 9 13.20 -0.80 -17.03
C SER A 9 14.67 -1.17 -16.85
N ASN A 10 15.10 -1.45 -15.62
CA ASN A 10 16.45 -1.89 -15.29
C ASN A 10 16.60 -3.43 -15.26
N HIS A 11 15.61 -4.18 -15.75
CA HIS A 11 15.58 -5.65 -15.76
C HIS A 11 15.76 -6.28 -14.35
N ALA A 12 15.42 -5.55 -13.30
CA ALA A 12 15.52 -5.98 -11.91
C ALA A 12 14.19 -6.50 -11.34
N LEU A 13 13.07 -6.31 -12.05
CA LEU A 13 11.76 -6.84 -11.65
C LEU A 13 11.59 -8.27 -12.16
N ARG A 14 11.53 -9.23 -11.24
CA ARG A 14 11.17 -10.61 -11.58
C ARG A 14 9.66 -10.80 -11.64
N HIS A 15 8.95 -10.37 -10.61
CA HIS A 15 7.50 -10.48 -10.49
C HIS A 15 6.97 -9.47 -9.46
N ALA A 16 5.76 -8.97 -9.66
CA ALA A 16 5.06 -8.10 -8.71
C ALA A 16 3.79 -8.78 -8.19
N TYR A 17 3.58 -8.76 -6.88
CA TYR A 17 2.32 -9.12 -6.26
C TYR A 17 1.65 -7.84 -5.77
N CYS A 18 0.40 -7.59 -6.18
CA CYS A 18 -0.36 -6.46 -5.67
C CYS A 18 -1.56 -6.97 -4.85
N THR A 19 -1.78 -6.37 -3.69
CA THR A 19 -2.95 -6.66 -2.85
C THR A 19 -4.17 -5.94 -3.37
N GLU A 20 -5.37 -6.47 -3.15
CA GLU A 20 -6.63 -5.85 -3.60
C GLU A 20 -6.94 -4.52 -2.91
N THR A 21 -6.43 -4.32 -1.69
CA THR A 21 -6.61 -3.09 -0.88
C THR A 21 -8.08 -2.85 -0.52
N ARG A 22 -8.69 -3.78 0.25
CA ARG A 22 -10.00 -3.55 0.86
C ARG A 22 -9.94 -2.34 1.81
N PRO A 23 -11.07 -1.63 2.09
CA PRO A 23 -12.41 -1.87 1.53
C PRO A 23 -12.64 -1.27 0.14
N TYR A 24 -11.85 -0.29 -0.31
CA TYR A 24 -12.12 0.47 -1.55
C TYR A 24 -11.51 -0.17 -2.80
N ASN A 25 -10.81 -1.29 -2.67
CA ASN A 25 -10.21 -2.09 -3.75
C ASN A 25 -9.30 -1.28 -4.69
N GLN A 26 -8.52 -0.35 -4.16
CA GLN A 26 -7.60 0.49 -4.95
C GLN A 26 -6.52 -0.35 -5.65
N GLY A 27 -6.04 -1.41 -5.01
CA GLY A 27 -5.09 -2.34 -5.62
C GLY A 27 -5.68 -3.05 -6.83
N SER A 28 -6.91 -3.61 -6.71
CA SER A 28 -7.59 -4.26 -7.84
C SER A 28 -7.95 -3.29 -8.96
N ARG A 29 -8.36 -2.08 -8.61
CA ARG A 29 -8.90 -1.10 -9.57
C ARG A 29 -7.85 -0.27 -10.25
N LEU A 30 -6.77 0.07 -9.56
CA LEU A 30 -5.73 1.00 -10.04
C LEU A 30 -4.41 0.28 -10.25
N THR A 31 -3.82 -0.32 -9.21
CA THR A 31 -2.49 -0.94 -9.29
C THR A 31 -2.48 -2.09 -10.29
N ALA A 32 -3.47 -2.98 -10.23
CA ALA A 32 -3.56 -4.10 -11.16
C ALA A 32 -3.77 -3.62 -12.60
N PHE A 33 -4.58 -2.57 -12.80
CA PHE A 33 -4.77 -1.96 -14.13
C PHE A 33 -3.44 -1.44 -14.69
N GLU A 34 -2.68 -0.68 -13.91
CA GLU A 34 -1.39 -0.14 -14.34
C GLU A 34 -0.39 -1.26 -14.66
N LEU A 35 -0.32 -2.31 -13.83
CA LEU A 35 0.57 -3.45 -14.06
C LEU A 35 0.26 -4.18 -15.37
N VAL A 36 -1.03 -4.41 -15.65
CA VAL A 36 -1.48 -5.05 -16.91
C VAL A 36 -1.22 -4.14 -18.10
N HIS A 37 -1.57 -2.84 -17.99
CA HIS A 37 -1.35 -1.85 -19.05
C HIS A 37 0.12 -1.76 -19.46
N ASP A 38 1.02 -1.79 -18.47
CA ASP A 38 2.47 -1.71 -18.70
C ASP A 38 3.09 -3.06 -19.10
N GLY A 39 2.30 -4.14 -19.22
CA GLY A 39 2.78 -5.48 -19.59
C GLY A 39 3.73 -6.10 -18.56
N LEU A 40 3.63 -5.71 -17.28
CA LEU A 40 4.53 -6.16 -16.24
C LEU A 40 4.11 -7.54 -15.68
N PRO A 41 5.06 -8.43 -15.35
CA PRO A 41 4.75 -9.71 -14.74
C PRO A 41 4.17 -9.49 -13.34
N ALA A 42 2.86 -9.74 -13.18
CA ALA A 42 2.16 -9.43 -11.94
C ALA A 42 1.08 -10.46 -11.58
N THR A 43 0.77 -10.52 -10.29
CA THR A 43 -0.35 -11.30 -9.75
C THR A 43 -1.11 -10.46 -8.72
N LEU A 44 -2.44 -10.41 -8.89
CA LEU A 44 -3.33 -9.82 -7.88
C LEU A 44 -3.65 -10.87 -6.81
N ILE A 45 -3.56 -10.46 -5.55
CA ILE A 45 -3.93 -11.26 -4.39
C ILE A 45 -4.91 -10.49 -3.50
N THR A 46 -5.70 -11.19 -2.69
CA THR A 46 -6.47 -10.53 -1.62
C THR A 46 -5.53 -10.09 -0.49
N ASP A 47 -5.94 -9.12 0.31
CA ASP A 47 -5.14 -8.64 1.44
C ASP A 47 -4.83 -9.77 2.43
N SER A 48 -5.78 -10.68 2.65
CA SER A 48 -5.63 -11.85 3.53
C SER A 48 -4.62 -12.90 3.03
N MET A 49 -4.27 -12.89 1.74
CA MET A 49 -3.31 -13.83 1.15
C MET A 49 -1.84 -13.43 1.37
N ALA A 50 -1.58 -12.18 1.78
CA ALA A 50 -0.21 -11.67 1.91
C ALA A 50 0.64 -12.54 2.85
N ALA A 51 0.13 -12.88 4.03
CA ALA A 51 0.86 -13.73 4.98
C ALA A 51 1.19 -15.11 4.40
N ALA A 52 0.22 -15.75 3.73
CA ALA A 52 0.41 -17.05 3.11
C ALA A 52 1.43 -17.01 1.97
N LEU A 53 1.41 -15.93 1.17
CA LEU A 53 2.39 -15.72 0.10
C LEU A 53 3.81 -15.59 0.66
N LEU A 54 4.00 -14.77 1.70
CA LEU A 54 5.31 -14.52 2.29
C LEU A 54 5.87 -15.74 3.03
N ALA A 55 5.02 -16.62 3.52
CA ALA A 55 5.43 -17.87 4.18
C ALA A 55 5.91 -18.96 3.21
N ARG A 56 5.69 -18.78 1.88
CA ARG A 56 6.12 -19.79 0.89
C ARG A 56 7.61 -19.68 0.61
N THR A 57 8.31 -20.77 0.75
CA THR A 57 9.77 -20.86 0.48
C THR A 57 10.11 -20.75 -1.00
N GLU A 58 9.19 -21.18 -1.88
CA GLU A 58 9.37 -21.16 -3.35
C GLU A 58 9.18 -19.77 -3.93
N THR A 59 8.51 -18.87 -3.21
CA THR A 59 8.21 -17.50 -3.66
C THR A 59 9.11 -16.54 -2.90
N SER A 60 10.27 -16.19 -3.45
CA SER A 60 11.15 -15.22 -2.81
C SER A 60 10.66 -13.79 -3.06
N VAL A 61 9.83 -13.24 -2.17
CA VAL A 61 9.54 -11.81 -2.12
C VAL A 61 10.72 -11.11 -1.45
N ASN A 62 11.37 -10.19 -2.15
CA ASN A 62 12.57 -9.50 -1.66
C ASN A 62 12.24 -8.19 -0.93
N ALA A 63 11.18 -7.51 -1.34
CA ALA A 63 10.75 -6.27 -0.75
C ALA A 63 9.23 -6.08 -0.84
N ILE A 64 8.68 -5.35 0.13
CA ILE A 64 7.35 -4.78 0.07
C ILE A 64 7.51 -3.27 -0.12
N VAL A 65 6.84 -2.71 -1.11
CA VAL A 65 6.84 -1.27 -1.39
C VAL A 65 5.42 -0.75 -1.27
N VAL A 66 5.22 0.26 -0.45
CA VAL A 66 3.93 0.95 -0.25
C VAL A 66 4.06 2.43 -0.56
N GLY A 67 2.95 3.11 -0.76
CA GLY A 67 2.89 4.57 -0.80
C GLY A 67 2.89 5.18 0.59
N ALA A 68 2.66 6.49 0.65
CA ALA A 68 2.38 7.22 1.88
C ALA A 68 1.35 8.32 1.61
N ASP A 69 0.42 8.49 2.55
CA ASP A 69 -0.49 9.64 2.60
C ASP A 69 0.12 10.76 3.47
N ARG A 70 0.91 10.38 4.49
CA ARG A 70 1.67 11.29 5.34
C ARG A 70 2.87 10.58 5.94
N VAL A 71 4.02 11.24 5.97
CA VAL A 71 5.22 10.80 6.70
C VAL A 71 5.55 11.86 7.76
N ALA A 72 5.57 11.46 9.03
CA ALA A 72 5.96 12.32 10.14
C ALA A 72 7.48 12.53 10.21
N ALA A 73 7.94 13.53 10.96
CA ALA A 73 9.35 13.88 11.11
C ALA A 73 10.24 12.72 11.57
N ASN A 74 9.71 11.82 12.41
CA ASN A 74 10.42 10.63 12.89
C ASN A 74 10.38 9.44 11.91
N GLY A 75 9.73 9.59 10.74
CA GLY A 75 9.57 8.55 9.73
C GLY A 75 8.36 7.63 9.91
N ASP A 76 7.54 7.82 10.96
CA ASP A 76 6.27 7.11 11.06
C ASP A 76 5.40 7.49 9.87
N THR A 77 4.74 6.50 9.27
CA THR A 77 4.05 6.69 8.00
C THR A 77 2.59 6.30 8.09
N ALA A 78 1.69 7.23 7.81
CA ALA A 78 0.29 6.94 7.56
C ALA A 78 0.10 6.59 6.08
N ASN A 79 -0.55 5.47 5.82
CA ASN A 79 -0.91 5.05 4.47
C ASN A 79 -2.20 4.22 4.52
N LYS A 80 -2.69 3.82 3.37
CA LYS A 80 -3.91 3.04 3.23
C LYS A 80 -3.98 1.90 4.25
N ILE A 81 -5.14 1.75 4.88
CA ILE A 81 -5.41 0.67 5.85
C ILE A 81 -4.90 -0.69 5.31
N GLY A 82 -4.20 -1.45 6.16
CA GLY A 82 -3.50 -2.69 5.81
C GLY A 82 -1.98 -2.54 5.68
N THR A 83 -1.47 -1.33 5.56
CA THR A 83 -0.03 -1.04 5.43
C THR A 83 0.74 -1.48 6.68
N TYR A 84 0.24 -1.18 7.87
CA TYR A 84 0.85 -1.64 9.13
C TYR A 84 0.93 -3.18 9.20
N GLY A 85 -0.15 -3.87 8.81
CA GLY A 85 -0.16 -5.33 8.74
C GLY A 85 0.93 -5.90 7.83
N LEU A 86 1.12 -5.31 6.65
CA LEU A 86 2.19 -5.70 5.72
C LEU A 86 3.59 -5.43 6.31
N ALA A 87 3.80 -4.33 7.04
CA ALA A 87 5.06 -4.02 7.69
C ALA A 87 5.42 -5.03 8.80
N VAL A 88 4.42 -5.45 9.58
CA VAL A 88 4.57 -6.51 10.60
C VAL A 88 4.95 -7.84 9.95
N LEU A 89 4.28 -8.20 8.85
CA LEU A 89 4.60 -9.42 8.08
C LEU A 89 6.00 -9.35 7.48
N ALA A 90 6.38 -8.21 6.88
CA ALA A 90 7.72 -8.00 6.35
C ALA A 90 8.79 -8.23 7.42
N LYS A 91 8.61 -7.65 8.60
CA LYS A 91 9.51 -7.81 9.73
C LYS A 91 9.61 -9.28 10.19
N HIS A 92 8.48 -9.97 10.26
CA HIS A 92 8.42 -11.38 10.67
C HIS A 92 9.18 -12.29 9.68
N HIS A 93 9.05 -12.03 8.39
CA HIS A 93 9.66 -12.83 7.32
C HIS A 93 11.06 -12.33 6.90
N GLY A 94 11.60 -11.28 7.52
CA GLY A 94 12.91 -10.73 7.18
C GLY A 94 12.95 -10.07 5.80
N ILE A 95 11.83 -9.54 5.33
CA ILE A 95 11.65 -8.89 4.03
C ILE A 95 11.78 -7.38 4.20
N LYS A 96 12.44 -6.71 3.26
CA LYS A 96 12.55 -5.25 3.27
C LYS A 96 11.20 -4.57 3.12
N PHE A 97 10.92 -3.58 3.97
CA PHE A 97 9.71 -2.77 3.90
C PHE A 97 10.07 -1.32 3.56
N LEU A 98 9.64 -0.88 2.39
CA LEU A 98 10.01 0.42 1.81
C LEU A 98 8.76 1.29 1.59
N VAL A 99 8.89 2.57 1.88
CA VAL A 99 7.85 3.58 1.65
C VAL A 99 8.28 4.45 0.48
N ALA A 100 7.44 4.61 -0.53
CA ALA A 100 7.65 5.52 -1.65
C ALA A 100 6.77 6.76 -1.45
N ALA A 101 7.37 7.90 -1.15
CA ALA A 101 6.68 9.14 -0.81
C ALA A 101 7.36 10.34 -1.47
N PRO A 102 6.64 11.22 -2.19
CA PRO A 102 7.20 12.48 -2.62
C PRO A 102 7.48 13.39 -1.39
N LEU A 103 8.42 14.33 -1.52
CA LEU A 103 8.76 15.26 -0.45
C LEU A 103 7.53 16.01 0.09
N THR A 104 6.56 16.31 -0.75
CA THR A 104 5.30 16.97 -0.36
C THR A 104 4.45 16.18 0.63
N THR A 105 4.69 14.89 0.76
CA THR A 105 4.00 13.99 1.71
C THR A 105 4.69 13.97 3.08
N ILE A 106 5.97 14.40 3.15
CA ILE A 106 6.74 14.45 4.38
C ILE A 106 6.40 15.76 5.12
N ASP A 107 5.93 15.62 6.35
CA ASP A 107 5.56 16.75 7.22
C ASP A 107 6.47 16.80 8.44
N LEU A 108 7.49 17.65 8.37
CA LEU A 108 8.44 17.84 9.46
C LEU A 108 7.83 18.55 10.69
N ALA A 109 6.65 19.19 10.55
CA ALA A 109 5.94 19.81 11.67
C ALA A 109 5.15 18.78 12.49
N THR A 110 4.85 17.61 11.93
CA THR A 110 4.23 16.48 12.64
C THR A 110 5.34 15.62 13.27
N PRO A 111 5.49 15.58 14.61
CA PRO A 111 6.65 14.95 15.24
C PRO A 111 6.67 13.43 15.14
N SER A 112 5.50 12.78 15.21
CA SER A 112 5.33 11.32 15.18
C SER A 112 3.97 10.92 14.62
N GLY A 113 3.80 9.63 14.35
CA GLY A 113 2.56 9.06 13.85
C GLY A 113 1.36 9.27 14.77
N ASP A 114 1.58 9.38 16.08
CA ASP A 114 0.48 9.63 17.06
C ASP A 114 -0.22 10.98 16.84
N ALA A 115 0.46 11.92 16.19
CA ALA A 115 -0.10 13.23 15.87
C ALA A 115 -0.87 13.26 14.54
N ILE A 116 -0.87 12.17 13.77
CA ILE A 116 -1.58 12.08 12.51
C ILE A 116 -3.05 11.74 12.77
N VAL A 117 -3.95 12.63 12.34
CA VAL A 117 -5.39 12.39 12.44
C VAL A 117 -5.84 11.42 11.35
N ILE A 118 -6.46 10.31 11.74
CA ILE A 118 -6.97 9.29 10.82
C ILE A 118 -8.45 9.53 10.54
N GLU A 119 -8.79 9.69 9.26
CA GLU A 119 -10.16 9.85 8.78
C GLU A 119 -10.92 8.51 8.89
N GLU A 120 -12.16 8.57 9.42
CA GLU A 120 -13.10 7.46 9.31
C GLU A 120 -13.96 7.60 8.04
N ARG A 121 -14.10 6.50 7.31
CA ARG A 121 -14.82 6.41 6.04
C ARG A 121 -16.21 5.81 6.24
N PRO A 122 -17.16 6.06 5.30
CA PRO A 122 -18.49 5.48 5.38
C PRO A 122 -18.48 3.96 5.49
N ALA A 123 -19.34 3.42 6.36
CA ALA A 123 -19.52 1.97 6.57
C ALA A 123 -19.87 1.22 5.25
N SER A 124 -20.51 1.92 4.32
CA SER A 124 -20.88 1.33 3.01
C SER A 124 -19.68 0.86 2.19
N GLU A 125 -18.48 1.43 2.39
CA GLU A 125 -17.27 0.97 1.70
C GLU A 125 -16.87 -0.45 2.15
N VAL A 126 -17.14 -0.81 3.41
CA VAL A 126 -16.88 -2.14 3.94
C VAL A 126 -18.02 -3.12 3.60
N THR A 127 -19.28 -2.66 3.74
CA THR A 127 -20.45 -3.53 3.62
C THR A 127 -20.92 -3.75 2.19
N LYS A 128 -20.38 -3.02 1.23
CA LYS A 128 -20.77 -3.11 -0.18
C LYS A 128 -19.54 -3.21 -1.09
N ILE A 129 -19.75 -3.78 -2.27
CA ILE A 129 -18.77 -3.76 -3.37
C ILE A 129 -19.44 -3.10 -4.57
N ARG A 130 -18.68 -2.22 -5.25
CA ARG A 130 -19.12 -1.54 -6.46
C ARG A 130 -18.25 -1.98 -7.64
N GLY A 131 -18.88 -2.41 -8.71
CA GLY A 131 -18.20 -2.79 -9.94
C GLY A 131 -19.17 -2.88 -11.12
N PRO A 132 -18.65 -3.09 -12.35
CA PRO A 132 -19.48 -3.39 -13.50
C PRO A 132 -20.12 -4.78 -13.34
N LEU A 133 -21.36 -4.94 -13.81
CA LEU A 133 -21.91 -6.27 -14.06
C LEU A 133 -21.19 -6.87 -15.27
N GLN A 134 -20.76 -8.11 -15.13
CA GLN A 134 -20.22 -8.87 -16.25
C GLN A 134 -21.40 -9.50 -16.99
N GLU A 135 -21.88 -8.85 -18.06
CA GLU A 135 -22.84 -9.42 -18.98
C GLU A 135 -22.09 -10.17 -20.09
N ASN A 136 -22.69 -11.25 -20.61
CA ASN A 136 -22.05 -12.16 -21.56
C ASN A 136 -21.79 -11.53 -22.94
N ASP A 137 -22.27 -10.30 -23.20
CA ASP A 137 -22.06 -9.58 -24.45
C ASP A 137 -21.21 -8.32 -24.25
N ALA A 138 -20.02 -8.33 -24.82
CA ALA A 138 -18.95 -7.35 -24.65
C ALA A 138 -19.21 -5.96 -25.30
N THR A 139 -20.42 -5.62 -25.66
CA THR A 139 -20.74 -4.44 -26.49
C THR A 139 -21.58 -3.36 -25.79
N GLU A 140 -22.07 -3.58 -24.55
CA GLU A 140 -22.88 -2.58 -23.86
C GLU A 140 -22.14 -1.87 -22.74
N SER A 141 -22.52 -0.61 -22.52
CA SER A 141 -22.01 0.31 -21.51
C SER A 141 -21.97 -0.38 -20.14
N LEU A 142 -20.77 -0.52 -19.56
CA LEU A 142 -20.54 -1.10 -18.24
C LEU A 142 -21.29 -0.28 -17.17
N SER A 143 -22.52 -0.64 -16.85
CA SER A 143 -23.27 -0.04 -15.76
C SER A 143 -22.63 -0.42 -14.42
N LEU A 144 -22.25 0.58 -13.61
CA LEU A 144 -21.69 0.33 -12.28
C LEU A 144 -22.81 -0.02 -11.30
N ASN A 145 -22.75 -1.23 -10.76
CA ASN A 145 -23.70 -1.74 -9.78
C ASN A 145 -23.05 -1.83 -8.39
N THR A 146 -23.89 -1.77 -7.36
CA THR A 146 -23.48 -1.89 -5.97
C THR A 146 -24.17 -3.09 -5.34
N ILE A 147 -23.37 -3.99 -4.78
CA ILE A 147 -23.84 -5.25 -4.18
C ILE A 147 -23.53 -5.19 -2.67
N SER A 148 -24.53 -5.51 -1.84
CA SER A 148 -24.35 -5.67 -0.39
C SER A 148 -23.72 -7.02 -0.10
N ILE A 149 -22.66 -7.05 0.71
CA ILE A 149 -21.91 -8.26 1.06
C ILE A 149 -21.90 -8.56 2.56
N ALA A 150 -22.42 -7.66 3.38
CA ALA A 150 -22.49 -7.84 4.82
C ALA A 150 -23.94 -7.87 5.32
N ALA A 151 -24.13 -8.46 6.50
CA ALA A 151 -25.44 -8.48 7.17
C ALA A 151 -25.93 -7.06 7.47
N GLN A 152 -27.22 -6.83 7.25
CA GLN A 152 -27.84 -5.54 7.56
C GLN A 152 -27.77 -5.24 9.06
N GLY A 153 -27.40 -4.02 9.43
CA GLY A 153 -27.32 -3.57 10.82
C GLY A 153 -26.02 -3.91 11.54
N ILE A 154 -25.04 -4.56 10.90
CA ILE A 154 -23.72 -4.78 11.49
C ILE A 154 -23.00 -3.44 11.71
N ASN A 155 -22.36 -3.27 12.87
CA ASN A 155 -21.48 -2.13 13.12
C ASN A 155 -20.19 -2.27 12.31
N VAL A 156 -19.67 -1.15 11.83
CA VAL A 156 -18.47 -1.09 10.98
C VAL A 156 -17.49 -0.09 11.57
N TRP A 157 -16.24 -0.50 11.63
CA TRP A 157 -15.09 0.38 11.84
C TRP A 157 -14.29 0.44 10.54
N ASN A 158 -14.15 1.64 9.96
CA ASN A 158 -13.54 1.85 8.66
C ASN A 158 -12.57 3.03 8.64
N PRO A 159 -11.40 2.91 9.30
CA PRO A 159 -10.36 3.92 9.18
C PRO A 159 -9.79 3.92 7.76
N ALA A 160 -9.58 5.11 7.20
CA ALA A 160 -9.01 5.24 5.85
C ALA A 160 -7.57 4.73 5.77
N PHE A 161 -6.80 4.98 6.85
CA PHE A 161 -5.37 4.75 6.95
C PHE A 161 -5.03 4.03 8.25
N ASP A 162 -3.85 3.40 8.28
CA ASP A 162 -3.16 3.01 9.50
C ASP A 162 -1.78 3.67 9.57
N VAL A 163 -1.18 3.70 10.75
CA VAL A 163 0.13 4.27 10.98
C VAL A 163 1.14 3.17 11.19
N THR A 164 2.15 3.13 10.34
CA THR A 164 3.29 2.23 10.44
C THR A 164 4.43 2.92 11.19
N PRO A 165 4.84 2.42 12.37
CA PRO A 165 5.98 2.98 13.08
C PRO A 165 7.26 2.88 12.26
N SER A 166 8.10 3.91 12.31
CA SER A 166 9.36 4.01 11.57
C SER A 166 10.30 2.82 11.83
N LYS A 167 10.24 2.21 13.02
CA LYS A 167 11.03 1.01 13.35
C LYS A 167 10.77 -0.20 12.44
N LEU A 168 9.62 -0.26 11.77
CA LEU A 168 9.26 -1.31 10.82
C LEU A 168 9.58 -0.96 9.36
N ILE A 169 10.00 0.28 9.08
CA ILE A 169 10.32 0.80 7.75
C ILE A 169 11.83 0.73 7.54
N ASP A 170 12.29 0.12 6.48
CA ASP A 170 13.73 0.00 6.16
C ASP A 170 14.27 1.19 5.39
N GLY A 171 13.45 1.88 4.61
CA GLY A 171 13.84 3.07 3.86
C GLY A 171 12.64 3.83 3.30
N ILE A 172 12.82 5.14 3.08
CA ILE A 172 11.82 6.03 2.48
C ILE A 172 12.39 6.54 1.17
N ILE A 173 11.75 6.19 0.06
CA ILE A 173 12.16 6.51 -1.30
C ILE A 173 11.44 7.77 -1.73
N THR A 174 12.21 8.78 -2.14
CA THR A 174 11.69 10.06 -2.63
C THR A 174 12.24 10.39 -4.02
N GLU A 175 11.75 11.45 -4.63
CA GLU A 175 12.25 11.96 -5.92
C GLU A 175 13.67 12.52 -5.86
N VAL A 176 14.16 12.84 -4.66
CA VAL A 176 15.53 13.38 -4.48
C VAL A 176 16.52 12.36 -3.93
N GLY A 177 16.04 11.18 -3.51
CA GLY A 177 16.88 10.11 -2.98
C GLY A 177 16.15 9.18 -2.01
N VAL A 178 16.91 8.32 -1.37
CA VAL A 178 16.42 7.38 -0.37
C VAL A 178 16.91 7.79 1.00
N ALA A 179 15.97 8.03 1.92
CA ALA A 179 16.31 8.20 3.32
C ALA A 179 16.50 6.82 3.96
N GLU A 180 17.67 6.62 4.53
CA GLU A 180 18.02 5.45 5.32
C GLU A 180 18.15 5.83 6.80
N LYS A 181 18.09 4.86 7.67
CA LYS A 181 18.28 5.07 9.10
C LYS A 181 19.75 5.21 9.45
N ASP A 182 20.04 6.04 10.43
CA ASP A 182 21.35 6.11 11.08
C ASP A 182 21.65 4.84 11.91
N LEU A 183 22.83 4.80 12.51
CA LEU A 183 23.28 3.71 13.38
C LEU A 183 22.41 3.50 14.63
N ASN A 184 21.61 4.51 15.00
CA ASN A 184 20.65 4.44 16.11
C ASN A 184 19.24 4.03 15.65
N GLY A 185 19.07 3.74 14.37
CA GLY A 185 17.80 3.34 13.78
C GLY A 185 16.81 4.49 13.56
N ARG A 186 17.30 5.74 13.41
CA ARG A 186 16.47 6.94 13.22
C ARG A 186 16.58 7.48 11.81
N PHE A 187 15.48 7.99 11.29
CA PHE A 187 15.46 8.77 10.06
C PHE A 187 15.82 10.24 10.35
N HIS A 188 16.54 10.87 9.44
CA HIS A 188 16.84 12.30 9.38
C HIS A 188 16.28 12.87 8.09
N LEU A 189 14.95 13.11 8.09
CA LEU A 189 14.22 13.48 6.87
C LEU A 189 14.45 14.94 6.45
N ASP A 190 14.88 15.80 7.37
CA ASP A 190 15.20 17.21 7.15
C ASP A 190 16.31 17.38 6.09
N VAL A 191 17.26 16.46 6.02
CA VAL A 191 18.36 16.51 5.02
C VAL A 191 17.87 16.37 3.57
N LEU A 192 16.67 15.86 3.35
CA LEU A 192 16.08 15.75 1.99
C LEU A 192 15.61 17.10 1.44
N PHE A 193 15.53 18.11 2.27
CA PHE A 193 15.04 19.47 1.92
C PHE A 193 16.17 20.49 1.78
N SER A 194 17.41 20.07 1.90
CA SER A 194 18.62 20.91 1.82
C SER A 194 19.13 21.09 0.39
#